data_e2627bfeb044a510ece31c820468cdbd
#
_entry.id   e2627bfeb044a510ece31c820468cdbd
#
_cell.length_a   1.000
_cell.length_b   1.000
_cell.length_c   1.000
_cell.angle_alpha   90.00
_cell.angle_beta   90.00
_cell.angle_gamma   90.00
#
_symmetry.space_group_name_H-M   'P 1'
#
loop_
_entity.id
_entity.type
_entity.pdbx_description
1 polymer ?
#
loop_
_entity_poly.entity_id
_entity_poly.type
_entity_poly.pdbx_seq_one_letter_code
_entity_poly.pdbx_strand_id
1 'polypeptide(L)'
;MAWPLKLGGVVALLIYLSGCASVRLDAGFDEVKASVEERSKAQIVWNSGSDLDRQVDERVRSLLAGKLTADQAVQVALLNNRQLQAIYSELGVAQSDLVQAGLLRNPIFDVAVTFPTSGGRADLELTAVMNFLDLVYIPLRKRVAASRFEETKLRVTGAVLAFAGQTRRAFYIHQANEQMLELRQTVVQALSASVEVARRLHEAGNISDLDFARQRALLESGKLALRSAEAALSQSREQLNMALGAWGKATEWQIDRRLPDVPVPPMETEASEKVAIEKSLDLDGMKQRIIAAGEQLGFAKATALVPDWGIGTRGERQEGPFSVGPILEFPIPLFDQGQGRSGRAAAELRRAQQEYYAAAVRIRSTARSLRDRMQAAQDRALYYRDILLPLQEQIMNETQLHYNAMQIGVVELLRAKEQQIETAVAYVEALRDHWLARTDFALLLSGRLPEGSGVQVGQTEK
;
A
#
# COMPACT_ATOMS: atom_id res chain seq x y z
N MET A 1 46.27 -48.74 -17.91
CA MET A 1 44.91 -49.11 -17.41
C MET A 1 44.74 -48.52 -16.00
N ALA A 2 44.78 -47.21 -15.81
CA ALA A 2 44.69 -46.54 -14.51
C ALA A 2 43.96 -45.18 -14.56
N TRP A 3 43.08 -44.94 -15.53
CA TRP A 3 42.42 -43.62 -15.71
C TRP A 3 40.98 -43.51 -15.20
N PRO A 4 40.19 -44.57 -14.96
CA PRO A 4 38.83 -44.43 -14.43
C PRO A 4 38.77 -43.99 -12.96
N LEU A 5 39.82 -44.22 -12.16
CA LEU A 5 39.82 -43.85 -10.73
C LEU A 5 40.01 -42.34 -10.46
N LYS A 6 40.62 -41.58 -11.39
CA LYS A 6 40.85 -40.15 -11.19
C LYS A 6 39.62 -39.31 -11.56
N LEU A 7 38.79 -39.78 -12.51
CA LEU A 7 37.55 -39.08 -12.89
C LEU A 7 36.48 -39.21 -11.79
N GLY A 8 36.36 -40.38 -11.15
CA GLY A 8 35.44 -40.60 -10.03
C GLY A 8 35.73 -39.71 -8.81
N GLY A 9 37.01 -39.45 -8.54
CA GLY A 9 37.42 -38.57 -7.44
C GLY A 9 37.06 -37.09 -7.68
N VAL A 10 37.17 -36.61 -8.93
CA VAL A 10 36.81 -35.23 -9.29
C VAL A 10 35.30 -35.03 -9.29
N VAL A 11 34.54 -36.00 -9.78
CA VAL A 11 33.06 -35.97 -9.73
C VAL A 11 32.54 -36.04 -8.29
N ALA A 12 33.15 -36.88 -7.42
CA ALA A 12 32.81 -36.94 -6.02
C ALA A 12 33.14 -35.63 -5.28
N LEU A 13 34.27 -34.99 -5.60
CA LEU A 13 34.64 -33.68 -5.04
C LEU A 13 33.70 -32.55 -5.47
N LEU A 14 33.22 -32.57 -6.71
CA LEU A 14 32.25 -31.63 -7.24
C LEU A 14 30.84 -31.80 -6.60
N ILE A 15 30.44 -33.00 -6.27
CA ILE A 15 29.18 -33.30 -5.56
C ILE A 15 29.29 -32.85 -4.09
N TYR A 16 30.42 -32.94 -3.44
CA TYR A 16 30.66 -32.46 -2.07
C TYR A 16 30.75 -30.94 -1.97
N LEU A 17 31.06 -30.22 -3.08
CA LEU A 17 31.12 -28.76 -3.16
C LEU A 17 29.75 -28.12 -3.53
N SER A 18 28.74 -28.91 -3.89
CA SER A 18 27.40 -28.44 -4.08
C SER A 18 26.74 -28.10 -2.72
N GLY A 19 27.22 -27.06 -2.08
CA GLY A 19 26.55 -26.43 -0.95
C GLY A 19 25.21 -25.87 -1.40
N CYS A 20 24.10 -26.51 -1.04
CA CYS A 20 22.77 -25.98 -1.25
C CYS A 20 22.64 -24.67 -0.47
N ALA A 21 22.78 -23.51 -1.12
CA ALA A 21 22.39 -22.24 -0.54
C ALA A 21 20.87 -22.29 -0.35
N SER A 22 20.42 -22.46 0.90
CA SER A 22 18.99 -22.40 1.21
C SER A 22 18.51 -20.96 1.23
N VAL A 23 17.41 -20.68 0.56
CA VAL A 23 16.77 -19.37 0.58
C VAL A 23 15.73 -19.35 1.70
N ARG A 24 15.89 -18.44 2.66
CA ARG A 24 14.87 -18.18 3.68
C ARG A 24 13.85 -17.17 3.10
N LEU A 25 12.68 -17.67 2.71
CA LEU A 25 11.65 -16.83 2.08
C LEU A 25 11.09 -15.78 3.05
N ASP A 26 11.13 -16.04 4.35
CA ASP A 26 10.67 -15.18 5.44
C ASP A 26 11.73 -14.17 5.94
N ALA A 27 12.91 -14.13 5.31
CA ALA A 27 13.96 -13.21 5.70
C ALA A 27 13.50 -11.75 5.63
N GLY A 28 13.81 -10.96 6.68
CA GLY A 28 13.42 -9.56 6.80
C GLY A 28 11.98 -9.32 7.28
N PHE A 29 11.14 -10.37 7.40
CA PHE A 29 9.77 -10.20 7.87
C PHE A 29 9.71 -9.76 9.35
N ASP A 30 10.58 -10.28 10.21
CA ASP A 30 10.60 -9.89 11.62
C ASP A 30 10.93 -8.41 11.81
N GLU A 31 11.81 -7.85 10.98
CA GLU A 31 12.14 -6.42 11.00
C GLU A 31 10.96 -5.57 10.53
N VAL A 32 10.28 -6.00 9.46
CA VAL A 32 9.03 -5.36 8.98
C VAL A 32 7.96 -5.40 10.06
N LYS A 33 7.77 -6.56 10.71
CA LYS A 33 6.82 -6.74 11.81
C LYS A 33 7.10 -5.79 12.97
N ALA A 34 8.35 -5.72 13.43
CA ALA A 34 8.75 -4.82 14.51
C ALA A 34 8.50 -3.33 14.14
N SER A 35 8.84 -2.93 12.92
CA SER A 35 8.64 -1.57 12.43
C SER A 35 7.14 -1.21 12.30
N VAL A 36 6.30 -2.14 11.84
CA VAL A 36 4.84 -1.95 11.77
C VAL A 36 4.25 -1.82 13.17
N GLU A 37 4.64 -2.69 14.10
CA GLU A 37 4.14 -2.68 15.47
C GLU A 37 4.53 -1.39 16.21
N GLU A 38 5.77 -0.92 16.07
CA GLU A 38 6.24 0.35 16.64
C GLU A 38 5.41 1.53 16.14
N ARG A 39 5.13 1.59 14.82
CA ARG A 39 4.51 2.74 14.14
C ARG A 39 2.97 2.74 14.20
N SER A 40 2.34 1.59 14.22
CA SER A 40 0.87 1.46 14.16
C SER A 40 0.25 0.76 15.36
N LYS A 41 1.06 0.15 16.23
CA LYS A 41 0.64 -0.71 17.35
C LYS A 41 -0.20 -1.92 16.90
N ALA A 42 -0.21 -2.24 15.62
CA ALA A 42 -0.94 -3.36 15.04
C ALA A 42 0.00 -4.52 14.75
N GLN A 43 -0.50 -5.75 14.83
CA GLN A 43 0.25 -6.96 14.60
C GLN A 43 0.02 -7.47 13.19
N ILE A 44 1.09 -7.96 12.58
CA ILE A 44 1.05 -8.65 11.29
C ILE A 44 1.56 -10.08 11.43
N VAL A 45 1.04 -10.96 10.59
CA VAL A 45 1.47 -12.37 10.51
C VAL A 45 1.60 -12.74 9.03
N TRP A 46 2.67 -13.44 8.69
CA TRP A 46 2.83 -14.04 7.38
C TRP A 46 2.34 -15.48 7.42
N ASN A 47 1.33 -15.80 6.63
CA ASN A 47 0.74 -17.14 6.58
C ASN A 47 1.73 -18.12 5.93
N SER A 48 2.10 -19.15 6.67
CA SER A 48 3.07 -20.17 6.24
C SER A 48 2.52 -21.59 6.16
N GLY A 49 1.21 -21.76 6.35
CA GLY A 49 0.56 -23.08 6.44
C GLY A 49 0.76 -23.77 7.79
N SER A 50 1.14 -23.01 8.82
CA SER A 50 1.46 -23.51 10.16
C SER A 50 0.28 -23.44 11.14
N ASP A 51 0.47 -23.98 12.35
CA ASP A 51 -0.51 -23.86 13.44
C ASP A 51 -0.82 -22.42 13.84
N LEU A 52 0.10 -21.51 13.59
CA LEU A 52 -0.11 -20.07 13.79
C LEU A 52 -1.26 -19.52 12.90
N ASP A 53 -1.41 -20.03 11.70
CA ASP A 53 -2.47 -19.58 10.79
C ASP A 53 -3.86 -19.91 11.36
N ARG A 54 -4.00 -21.06 12.04
CA ARG A 54 -5.25 -21.43 12.72
C ARG A 54 -5.55 -20.49 13.90
N GLN A 55 -4.53 -20.11 14.66
CA GLN A 55 -4.70 -19.13 15.76
C GLN A 55 -5.08 -17.76 15.23
N VAL A 56 -4.53 -17.35 14.08
CA VAL A 56 -4.90 -16.11 13.39
C VAL A 56 -6.36 -16.16 12.94
N ASP A 57 -6.80 -17.25 12.32
CA ASP A 57 -8.19 -17.44 11.91
C ASP A 57 -9.17 -17.39 13.09
N GLU A 58 -8.82 -18.00 14.23
CA GLU A 58 -9.61 -17.93 15.44
C GLU A 58 -9.66 -16.51 16.02
N ARG A 59 -8.54 -15.80 15.99
CA ARG A 59 -8.47 -14.40 16.43
C ARG A 59 -9.32 -13.50 15.55
N VAL A 60 -9.25 -13.66 14.23
CA VAL A 60 -10.08 -12.91 13.27
C VAL A 60 -11.57 -13.17 13.53
N ARG A 61 -11.98 -14.45 13.69
CA ARG A 61 -13.37 -14.79 14.02
C ARG A 61 -13.83 -14.15 15.32
N SER A 62 -12.99 -14.17 16.36
CA SER A 62 -13.33 -13.55 17.66
C SER A 62 -13.51 -12.03 17.54
N LEU A 63 -12.70 -11.34 16.72
CA LEU A 63 -12.84 -9.91 16.50
C LEU A 63 -14.12 -9.57 15.70
N LEU A 64 -14.45 -10.39 14.69
CA LEU A 64 -15.65 -10.20 13.85
C LEU A 64 -16.95 -10.53 14.57
N ALA A 65 -16.94 -11.34 15.63
CA ALA A 65 -18.14 -11.71 16.40
C ALA A 65 -18.68 -10.57 17.27
N GLY A 66 -17.85 -9.57 17.60
CA GLY A 66 -18.24 -8.39 18.37
C GLY A 66 -18.54 -7.17 17.49
N LYS A 67 -18.86 -6.04 18.15
CA LYS A 67 -18.88 -4.75 17.46
C LYS A 67 -17.45 -4.31 17.12
N LEU A 68 -17.14 -4.16 15.84
CA LEU A 68 -15.83 -3.71 15.38
C LEU A 68 -15.62 -2.23 15.71
N THR A 69 -14.45 -1.93 16.27
CA THR A 69 -13.89 -0.58 16.30
C THR A 69 -12.97 -0.36 15.10
N ALA A 70 -12.58 0.88 14.82
CA ALA A 70 -11.65 1.20 13.76
C ALA A 70 -10.29 0.46 13.89
N ASP A 71 -9.77 0.34 15.13
CA ASP A 71 -8.52 -0.36 15.41
C ASP A 71 -8.66 -1.88 15.22
N GLN A 72 -9.79 -2.45 15.64
CA GLN A 72 -10.09 -3.87 15.42
C GLN A 72 -10.28 -4.19 13.93
N ALA A 73 -10.93 -3.30 13.17
CA ALA A 73 -11.06 -3.44 11.72
C ALA A 73 -9.67 -3.44 11.03
N VAL A 74 -8.79 -2.52 11.43
CA VAL A 74 -7.39 -2.52 10.95
C VAL A 74 -6.69 -3.84 11.32
N GLN A 75 -6.83 -4.30 12.57
CA GLN A 75 -6.20 -5.55 13.01
C GLN A 75 -6.71 -6.77 12.22
N VAL A 76 -8.02 -6.87 11.98
CA VAL A 76 -8.61 -7.93 11.12
C VAL A 76 -8.03 -7.85 9.71
N ALA A 77 -8.01 -6.66 9.12
CA ALA A 77 -7.50 -6.45 7.77
C ALA A 77 -6.03 -6.87 7.62
N LEU A 78 -5.18 -6.51 8.58
CA LEU A 78 -3.76 -6.86 8.57
C LEU A 78 -3.50 -8.36 8.76
N LEU A 79 -4.38 -9.07 9.47
CA LEU A 79 -4.26 -10.51 9.70
C LEU A 79 -4.86 -11.35 8.56
N ASN A 80 -5.96 -10.88 7.95
CA ASN A 80 -6.80 -11.71 7.08
C ASN A 80 -6.67 -11.40 5.58
N ASN A 81 -6.20 -10.19 5.21
CA ASN A 81 -6.21 -9.77 3.81
C ASN A 81 -5.13 -10.46 2.99
N ARG A 82 -5.52 -11.17 1.92
CA ARG A 82 -4.62 -11.93 1.04
C ARG A 82 -3.71 -11.04 0.17
N GLN A 83 -4.11 -9.81 -0.10
CA GLN A 83 -3.26 -8.87 -0.83
C GLN A 83 -2.00 -8.52 -0.03
N LEU A 84 -2.11 -8.39 1.31
CA LEU A 84 -0.94 -8.21 2.17
C LEU A 84 -0.02 -9.42 2.17
N GLN A 85 -0.57 -10.66 2.13
CA GLN A 85 0.23 -11.87 2.03
C GLN A 85 1.06 -11.89 0.72
N ALA A 86 0.46 -11.40 -0.38
CA ALA A 86 1.20 -11.23 -1.64
C ALA A 86 2.32 -10.18 -1.52
N ILE A 87 2.07 -9.06 -0.82
CA ILE A 87 3.09 -8.03 -0.57
C ILE A 87 4.25 -8.58 0.28
N TYR A 88 3.98 -9.42 1.29
CA TYR A 88 5.04 -10.07 2.08
C TYR A 88 5.93 -10.96 1.22
N SER A 89 5.38 -11.62 0.20
CA SER A 89 6.16 -12.48 -0.70
C SER A 89 7.23 -11.71 -1.50
N GLU A 90 7.11 -10.37 -1.63
CA GLU A 90 8.14 -9.54 -2.24
C GLU A 90 9.47 -9.57 -1.44
N LEU A 91 9.41 -9.81 -0.12
CA LEU A 91 10.60 -10.02 0.70
C LEU A 91 11.35 -11.28 0.28
N GLY A 92 10.61 -12.38 0.05
CA GLY A 92 11.20 -13.64 -0.43
C GLY A 92 11.82 -13.50 -1.81
N VAL A 93 11.21 -12.75 -2.72
CA VAL A 93 11.79 -12.43 -4.05
C VAL A 93 13.09 -11.66 -3.89
N ALA A 94 13.09 -10.56 -3.14
CA ALA A 94 14.28 -9.74 -2.93
C ALA A 94 15.40 -10.49 -2.18
N GLN A 95 15.05 -11.38 -1.24
CA GLN A 95 15.99 -12.27 -0.57
C GLN A 95 16.59 -13.27 -1.56
N SER A 96 15.80 -13.82 -2.47
CA SER A 96 16.28 -14.74 -3.50
C SER A 96 17.27 -14.05 -4.45
N ASP A 97 17.00 -12.79 -4.82
CA ASP A 97 17.92 -11.98 -5.61
C ASP A 97 19.25 -11.71 -4.87
N LEU A 98 19.17 -11.48 -3.54
CA LEU A 98 20.36 -11.29 -2.70
C LEU A 98 21.20 -12.57 -2.62
N VAL A 99 20.56 -13.72 -2.44
CA VAL A 99 21.25 -15.01 -2.45
C VAL A 99 21.87 -15.26 -3.83
N GLN A 100 21.10 -15.07 -4.91
CA GLN A 100 21.58 -15.25 -6.29
C GLN A 100 22.78 -14.34 -6.62
N ALA A 101 22.78 -13.10 -6.13
CA ALA A 101 23.90 -12.17 -6.29
C ALA A 101 25.18 -12.65 -5.59
N GLY A 102 25.06 -13.51 -4.60
CA GLY A 102 26.16 -14.13 -3.86
C GLY A 102 26.68 -15.45 -4.45
N LEU A 103 26.01 -16.00 -5.46
CA LEU A 103 26.41 -17.26 -6.07
C LEU A 103 27.42 -17.07 -7.19
N LEU A 104 28.31 -18.04 -7.33
CA LEU A 104 29.15 -18.17 -8.53
C LEU A 104 28.27 -18.62 -9.71
N ARG A 105 28.59 -18.12 -10.90
CA ARG A 105 28.01 -18.68 -12.12
C ARG A 105 28.53 -20.11 -12.32
N ASN A 106 27.65 -20.99 -12.77
CA ASN A 106 28.05 -22.35 -13.06
C ASN A 106 29.08 -22.39 -14.20
N PRO A 107 30.04 -23.33 -14.17
CA PRO A 107 30.93 -23.56 -15.29
C PRO A 107 30.12 -24.00 -16.53
N ILE A 108 30.56 -23.53 -17.68
CA ILE A 108 29.99 -23.93 -18.98
C ILE A 108 30.76 -25.13 -19.48
N PHE A 109 30.07 -26.23 -19.74
CA PHE A 109 30.61 -27.39 -20.41
C PHE A 109 30.08 -27.42 -21.84
N ASP A 110 31.01 -27.43 -22.82
CA ASP A 110 30.71 -27.53 -24.22
C ASP A 110 31.25 -28.87 -24.76
N VAL A 111 30.44 -29.55 -25.55
CA VAL A 111 30.77 -30.84 -26.18
C VAL A 111 30.48 -30.72 -27.68
N ALA A 112 31.53 -30.71 -28.49
CA ALA A 112 31.38 -30.70 -29.93
C ALA A 112 31.85 -32.07 -30.51
N VAL A 113 31.01 -32.66 -31.35
CA VAL A 113 31.34 -33.86 -32.11
C VAL A 113 31.21 -33.56 -33.60
N THR A 114 32.35 -33.60 -34.32
CA THR A 114 32.40 -33.31 -35.74
C THR A 114 32.63 -34.60 -36.55
N PHE A 115 31.77 -34.84 -37.52
CA PHE A 115 31.90 -35.99 -38.45
C PHE A 115 32.49 -35.53 -39.76
N PRO A 116 33.71 -36.01 -40.11
CA PRO A 116 34.33 -35.66 -41.41
C PRO A 116 33.46 -36.12 -42.57
N THR A 117 33.21 -35.22 -43.52
CA THR A 117 32.42 -35.58 -44.75
C THR A 117 33.17 -36.47 -45.70
N SER A 118 34.48 -36.61 -45.54
CA SER A 118 35.36 -37.48 -46.33
C SER A 118 35.46 -38.91 -45.80
N GLY A 119 34.70 -39.24 -44.72
CA GLY A 119 34.84 -40.49 -43.99
C GLY A 119 36.01 -40.46 -43.00
N GLY A 120 35.91 -41.21 -41.93
CA GLY A 120 36.90 -41.24 -40.86
C GLY A 120 36.25 -41.35 -39.48
N ARG A 121 37.04 -41.23 -38.42
CA ARG A 121 36.51 -41.17 -37.04
C ARG A 121 35.99 -39.80 -36.72
N ALA A 122 34.95 -39.75 -35.92
CA ALA A 122 34.46 -38.47 -35.41
C ALA A 122 35.49 -37.81 -34.50
N ASP A 123 35.65 -36.50 -34.68
CA ASP A 123 36.44 -35.64 -33.76
C ASP A 123 35.58 -35.26 -32.57
N LEU A 124 36.18 -35.31 -31.39
CA LEU A 124 35.54 -34.96 -30.12
C LEU A 124 36.28 -33.79 -29.48
N GLU A 125 35.56 -32.71 -29.25
CA GLU A 125 36.05 -31.58 -28.45
C GLU A 125 35.20 -31.43 -27.18
N LEU A 126 35.90 -31.30 -26.04
CA LEU A 126 35.31 -31.07 -24.73
C LEU A 126 35.92 -29.80 -24.16
N THR A 127 35.09 -28.81 -23.84
CA THR A 127 35.53 -27.56 -23.22
C THR A 127 34.80 -27.35 -21.90
N ALA A 128 35.54 -26.95 -20.87
CA ALA A 128 35.01 -26.55 -19.60
C ALA A 128 35.58 -25.19 -19.20
N VAL A 129 34.74 -24.15 -19.12
CA VAL A 129 35.15 -22.77 -18.83
C VAL A 129 34.36 -22.22 -17.68
N MET A 130 35.02 -21.53 -16.76
CA MET A 130 34.42 -20.79 -15.67
C MET A 130 34.93 -19.35 -15.64
N ASN A 131 34.04 -18.40 -15.39
CA ASN A 131 34.42 -17.00 -15.18
C ASN A 131 34.97 -16.81 -13.77
N PHE A 132 36.29 -16.65 -13.63
CA PHE A 132 36.92 -16.53 -12.31
C PHE A 132 36.79 -15.12 -11.70
N LEU A 133 36.53 -14.08 -12.53
CA LEU A 133 36.31 -12.72 -12.05
C LEU A 133 35.00 -12.58 -11.25
N ASP A 134 34.09 -13.53 -11.39
CA ASP A 134 32.91 -13.61 -10.55
C ASP A 134 33.26 -13.62 -9.05
N LEU A 135 34.36 -14.27 -8.65
CA LEU A 135 34.85 -14.27 -7.26
C LEU A 135 35.14 -12.85 -6.76
N VAL A 136 35.71 -11.99 -7.64
CA VAL A 136 36.03 -10.60 -7.31
C VAL A 136 34.77 -9.72 -7.32
N TYR A 137 33.80 -10.05 -8.18
CA TYR A 137 32.59 -9.23 -8.38
C TYR A 137 31.42 -9.62 -7.46
N ILE A 138 31.39 -10.81 -6.86
CA ILE A 138 30.38 -11.25 -5.90
C ILE A 138 30.16 -10.21 -4.78
N PRO A 139 31.19 -9.70 -4.07
CA PRO A 139 30.98 -8.72 -3.02
C PRO A 139 30.28 -7.43 -3.51
N LEU A 140 30.59 -6.98 -4.71
CA LEU A 140 29.99 -5.79 -5.32
C LEU A 140 28.53 -6.04 -5.68
N ARG A 141 28.22 -7.15 -6.38
CA ARG A 141 26.85 -7.57 -6.71
C ARG A 141 26.00 -7.73 -5.46
N LYS A 142 26.56 -8.36 -4.42
CA LYS A 142 25.89 -8.59 -3.14
C LYS A 142 25.56 -7.29 -2.42
N ARG A 143 26.43 -6.27 -2.45
CA ARG A 143 26.13 -4.95 -1.86
C ARG A 143 24.96 -4.26 -2.56
N VAL A 144 24.91 -4.27 -3.90
CA VAL A 144 23.78 -3.74 -4.67
C VAL A 144 22.49 -4.47 -4.30
N ALA A 145 22.50 -5.80 -4.27
CA ALA A 145 21.34 -6.60 -3.92
C ALA A 145 20.90 -6.40 -2.46
N ALA A 146 21.85 -6.25 -1.52
CA ALA A 146 21.57 -5.96 -0.12
C ALA A 146 20.85 -4.62 0.05
N SER A 147 21.31 -3.55 -0.62
CA SER A 147 20.65 -2.25 -0.56
C SER A 147 19.23 -2.30 -1.16
N ARG A 148 19.00 -3.10 -2.21
CA ARG A 148 17.66 -3.33 -2.77
C ARG A 148 16.77 -4.14 -1.83
N PHE A 149 17.33 -5.10 -1.11
CA PHE A 149 16.59 -5.84 -0.10
C PHE A 149 16.14 -4.92 1.06
N GLU A 150 17.03 -4.03 1.54
CA GLU A 150 16.67 -3.02 2.54
C GLU A 150 15.57 -2.08 2.03
N GLU A 151 15.67 -1.59 0.80
CA GLU A 151 14.61 -0.79 0.15
C GLU A 151 13.27 -1.56 0.13
N THR A 152 13.29 -2.86 -0.19
CA THR A 152 12.10 -3.70 -0.23
C THR A 152 11.45 -3.84 1.15
N LYS A 153 12.24 -4.02 2.23
CA LYS A 153 11.71 -4.06 3.61
C LYS A 153 10.97 -2.75 3.96
N LEU A 154 11.57 -1.61 3.65
CA LEU A 154 10.95 -0.30 3.88
C LEU A 154 9.67 -0.12 3.05
N ARG A 155 9.67 -0.56 1.79
CA ARG A 155 8.52 -0.50 0.90
C ARG A 155 7.37 -1.38 1.39
N VAL A 156 7.65 -2.61 1.82
CA VAL A 156 6.67 -3.53 2.40
C VAL A 156 6.09 -2.94 3.69
N THR A 157 6.92 -2.42 4.59
CA THR A 157 6.48 -1.72 5.81
C THR A 157 5.54 -0.56 5.45
N GLY A 158 5.92 0.28 4.50
CA GLY A 158 5.11 1.41 4.03
C GLY A 158 3.78 0.96 3.41
N ALA A 159 3.76 -0.14 2.65
CA ALA A 159 2.55 -0.69 2.06
C ALA A 159 1.57 -1.21 3.14
N VAL A 160 2.07 -1.86 4.19
CA VAL A 160 1.24 -2.30 5.33
C VAL A 160 0.62 -1.11 6.06
N LEU A 161 1.39 -0.05 6.33
CA LEU A 161 0.88 1.17 6.97
C LEU A 161 -0.16 1.88 6.09
N ALA A 162 0.08 1.98 4.78
CA ALA A 162 -0.88 2.54 3.83
C ALA A 162 -2.19 1.75 3.85
N PHE A 163 -2.11 0.43 3.82
CA PHE A 163 -3.27 -0.45 3.87
C PHE A 163 -4.05 -0.30 5.19
N ALA A 164 -3.36 -0.19 6.33
CA ALA A 164 -3.98 0.11 7.62
C ALA A 164 -4.74 1.46 7.60
N GLY A 165 -4.13 2.49 7.00
CA GLY A 165 -4.76 3.80 6.80
C GLY A 165 -6.00 3.73 5.91
N GLN A 166 -5.93 3.03 4.78
CA GLN A 166 -7.06 2.82 3.86
C GLN A 166 -8.21 2.06 4.54
N THR A 167 -7.91 1.02 5.32
CA THR A 167 -8.92 0.28 6.09
C THR A 167 -9.61 1.17 7.10
N ARG A 168 -8.87 1.99 7.84
CA ARG A 168 -9.42 2.96 8.81
C ARG A 168 -10.32 3.99 8.13
N ARG A 169 -9.92 4.50 6.96
CA ARG A 169 -10.76 5.40 6.15
C ARG A 169 -12.04 4.71 5.70
N ALA A 170 -11.96 3.48 5.18
CA ALA A 170 -13.13 2.71 4.77
C ALA A 170 -14.09 2.47 5.95
N PHE A 171 -13.57 2.21 7.14
CA PHE A 171 -14.35 2.07 8.36
C PHE A 171 -15.13 3.35 8.69
N TYR A 172 -14.47 4.51 8.75
CA TYR A 172 -15.15 5.78 9.08
C TYR A 172 -16.12 6.22 7.99
N ILE A 173 -15.85 5.93 6.72
CA ILE A 173 -16.80 6.19 5.63
C ILE A 173 -18.05 5.32 5.82
N HIS A 174 -17.90 4.05 6.12
CA HIS A 174 -19.05 3.15 6.35
C HIS A 174 -19.85 3.57 7.57
N GLN A 175 -19.17 3.92 8.68
CA GLN A 175 -19.82 4.41 9.90
C GLN A 175 -20.59 5.73 9.66
N ALA A 176 -20.02 6.65 8.86
CA ALA A 176 -20.72 7.87 8.46
C ALA A 176 -21.98 7.57 7.62
N ASN A 177 -21.90 6.59 6.72
CA ASN A 177 -23.03 6.17 5.88
C ASN A 177 -24.14 5.51 6.72
N GLU A 178 -23.81 4.73 7.76
CA GLU A 178 -24.80 4.21 8.73
C GLU A 178 -25.55 5.36 9.43
N GLN A 179 -24.80 6.35 9.93
CA GLN A 179 -25.39 7.52 10.61
C GLN A 179 -26.22 8.37 9.63
N MET A 180 -25.75 8.55 8.40
CA MET A 180 -26.46 9.27 7.34
C MET A 180 -27.76 8.57 6.97
N LEU A 181 -27.78 7.25 6.84
CA LEU A 181 -29.00 6.48 6.56
C LEU A 181 -30.04 6.66 7.67
N GLU A 182 -29.67 6.54 8.95
CA GLU A 182 -30.56 6.79 10.09
C GLU A 182 -31.19 8.21 10.01
N LEU A 183 -30.35 9.22 9.73
CA LEU A 183 -30.80 10.60 9.57
C LEU A 183 -31.78 10.74 8.40
N ARG A 184 -31.47 10.20 7.21
CA ARG A 184 -32.33 10.27 6.02
C ARG A 184 -33.68 9.55 6.22
N GLN A 185 -33.70 8.42 6.95
CA GLN A 185 -34.94 7.76 7.33
C GLN A 185 -35.83 8.67 8.19
N THR A 186 -35.25 9.30 9.23
CA THR A 186 -35.93 10.25 10.10
C THR A 186 -36.46 11.45 9.31
N VAL A 187 -35.68 11.95 8.35
CA VAL A 187 -36.07 13.05 7.48
C VAL A 187 -37.29 12.68 6.62
N VAL A 188 -37.28 11.53 5.97
CA VAL A 188 -38.42 11.07 5.15
C VAL A 188 -39.68 10.90 5.98
N GLN A 189 -39.58 10.38 7.21
CA GLN A 189 -40.71 10.30 8.12
C GLN A 189 -41.29 11.68 8.47
N ALA A 190 -40.43 12.66 8.79
CA ALA A 190 -40.85 14.03 9.08
C ALA A 190 -41.50 14.71 7.88
N LEU A 191 -40.89 14.57 6.66
CA LEU A 191 -41.44 15.11 5.43
C LEU A 191 -42.79 14.45 5.05
N SER A 192 -42.95 13.16 5.28
CA SER A 192 -44.21 12.48 5.03
C SER A 192 -45.34 13.02 5.92
N ALA A 193 -45.05 13.26 7.22
CA ALA A 193 -46.01 13.90 8.13
C ALA A 193 -46.31 15.34 7.67
N SER A 194 -45.29 16.09 7.23
CA SER A 194 -45.49 17.46 6.73
C SER A 194 -46.40 17.54 5.48
N VAL A 195 -46.20 16.60 4.53
CA VAL A 195 -47.07 16.52 3.34
C VAL A 195 -48.53 16.15 3.71
N GLU A 196 -48.75 15.29 4.70
CA GLU A 196 -50.09 14.95 5.16
C GLU A 196 -50.80 16.16 5.80
N VAL A 197 -50.06 16.95 6.59
CA VAL A 197 -50.60 18.23 7.10
C VAL A 197 -50.93 19.21 5.96
N ALA A 198 -49.97 19.37 5.02
CA ALA A 198 -50.17 20.22 3.87
C ALA A 198 -51.38 19.78 3.00
N ARG A 199 -51.60 18.49 2.81
CA ARG A 199 -52.74 17.92 2.09
C ARG A 199 -54.07 18.37 2.75
N ARG A 200 -54.19 18.21 4.07
CA ARG A 200 -55.40 18.63 4.82
C ARG A 200 -55.65 20.13 4.74
N LEU A 201 -54.62 20.93 4.85
CA LEU A 201 -54.70 22.39 4.72
C LEU A 201 -55.11 22.84 3.28
N HIS A 202 -54.61 22.15 2.27
CA HIS A 202 -54.98 22.37 0.88
C HIS A 202 -56.46 22.00 0.61
N GLU A 203 -56.93 20.84 1.10
CA GLU A 203 -58.30 20.40 1.00
C GLU A 203 -59.29 21.36 1.72
N ALA A 204 -58.81 22.01 2.81
CA ALA A 204 -59.55 23.07 3.51
C ALA A 204 -59.42 24.45 2.86
N GLY A 205 -58.69 24.63 1.75
CA GLY A 205 -58.48 25.89 1.07
C GLY A 205 -57.51 26.86 1.78
N ASN A 206 -56.74 26.38 2.75
CA ASN A 206 -55.84 27.19 3.59
C ASN A 206 -54.41 27.36 3.03
N ILE A 207 -54.03 26.59 2.02
CA ILE A 207 -52.76 26.76 1.26
C ILE A 207 -53.01 26.63 -0.25
N SER A 208 -52.13 27.22 -1.05
CA SER A 208 -52.24 27.20 -2.51
C SER A 208 -51.79 25.85 -3.11
N ASP A 209 -52.24 25.56 -4.36
CA ASP A 209 -51.73 24.41 -5.14
C ASP A 209 -50.22 24.44 -5.26
N LEU A 210 -49.62 25.63 -5.38
CA LEU A 210 -48.16 25.79 -5.46
C LEU A 210 -47.46 25.35 -4.17
N ASP A 211 -47.97 25.75 -3.02
CA ASP A 211 -47.37 25.41 -1.73
C ASP A 211 -47.51 23.90 -1.43
N PHE A 212 -48.65 23.32 -1.76
CA PHE A 212 -48.84 21.87 -1.66
C PHE A 212 -47.89 21.09 -2.60
N ALA A 213 -47.75 21.56 -3.86
CA ALA A 213 -46.84 20.97 -4.82
C ALA A 213 -45.37 21.03 -4.34
N ARG A 214 -44.95 22.18 -3.73
CA ARG A 214 -43.61 22.32 -3.12
C ARG A 214 -43.35 21.31 -2.00
N GLN A 215 -44.30 21.08 -1.11
CA GLN A 215 -44.15 20.08 -0.02
C GLN A 215 -44.05 18.66 -0.58
N ARG A 216 -44.82 18.32 -1.61
CA ARG A 216 -44.69 17.02 -2.29
C ARG A 216 -43.34 16.86 -2.96
N ALA A 217 -42.85 17.91 -3.65
CA ALA A 217 -41.53 17.88 -4.29
C ALA A 217 -40.40 17.66 -3.26
N LEU A 218 -40.52 18.30 -2.09
CA LEU A 218 -39.55 18.12 -1.00
C LEU A 218 -39.53 16.67 -0.46
N LEU A 219 -40.72 16.06 -0.28
CA LEU A 219 -40.80 14.64 0.13
C LEU A 219 -40.20 13.72 -0.93
N GLU A 220 -40.47 13.93 -2.20
CA GLU A 220 -39.90 13.08 -3.26
C GLU A 220 -38.37 13.25 -3.35
N SER A 221 -37.83 14.46 -3.17
CA SER A 221 -36.38 14.72 -3.04
C SER A 221 -35.79 14.01 -1.81
N GLY A 222 -36.50 14.03 -0.68
CA GLY A 222 -36.09 13.30 0.52
C GLY A 222 -36.02 11.79 0.31
N LYS A 223 -37.01 11.21 -0.38
CA LYS A 223 -37.02 9.79 -0.75
C LYS A 223 -35.86 9.42 -1.67
N LEU A 224 -35.54 10.29 -2.63
CA LEU A 224 -34.37 10.10 -3.53
C LEU A 224 -33.07 10.13 -2.73
N ALA A 225 -32.91 11.08 -1.81
CA ALA A 225 -31.76 11.17 -0.94
C ALA A 225 -31.61 9.93 -0.03
N LEU A 226 -32.73 9.37 0.47
CA LEU A 226 -32.73 8.11 1.24
C LEU A 226 -32.22 6.94 0.39
N ARG A 227 -32.71 6.76 -0.83
CA ARG A 227 -32.24 5.71 -1.74
C ARG A 227 -30.75 5.85 -2.06
N SER A 228 -30.27 7.08 -2.23
CA SER A 228 -28.85 7.34 -2.42
C SER A 228 -28.01 6.95 -1.19
N ALA A 229 -28.51 7.20 0.03
CA ALA A 229 -27.85 6.79 1.27
C ALA A 229 -27.85 5.27 1.44
N GLU A 230 -28.92 4.56 1.07
CA GLU A 230 -28.97 3.10 1.06
C GLU A 230 -27.91 2.49 0.12
N ALA A 231 -27.80 3.05 -1.10
CA ALA A 231 -26.79 2.62 -2.06
C ALA A 231 -25.36 2.90 -1.56
N ALA A 232 -25.11 4.08 -0.99
CA ALA A 232 -23.80 4.45 -0.42
C ALA A 232 -23.41 3.54 0.76
N LEU A 233 -24.38 3.18 1.61
CA LEU A 233 -24.15 2.23 2.71
C LEU A 233 -23.74 0.85 2.17
N SER A 234 -24.50 0.31 1.21
CA SER A 234 -24.18 -0.98 0.58
C SER A 234 -22.79 -0.97 -0.05
N GLN A 235 -22.45 0.07 -0.81
CA GLN A 235 -21.14 0.21 -1.44
C GLN A 235 -20.00 0.30 -0.41
N SER A 236 -20.16 1.10 0.62
CA SER A 236 -19.13 1.24 1.67
C SER A 236 -18.95 -0.03 2.49
N ARG A 237 -20.02 -0.84 2.66
CA ARG A 237 -19.93 -2.16 3.29
C ARG A 237 -19.05 -3.09 2.49
N GLU A 238 -19.25 -3.16 1.17
CA GLU A 238 -18.42 -4.00 0.31
C GLU A 238 -16.97 -3.51 0.23
N GLN A 239 -16.73 -2.21 0.24
CA GLN A 239 -15.37 -1.66 0.32
C GLN A 239 -14.67 -2.09 1.62
N LEU A 240 -15.40 -2.07 2.74
CA LEU A 240 -14.85 -2.53 4.02
C LEU A 240 -14.66 -4.05 4.04
N ASN A 241 -15.58 -4.85 3.46
CA ASN A 241 -15.42 -6.30 3.29
C ASN A 241 -14.14 -6.63 2.51
N MET A 242 -13.86 -5.92 1.41
CA MET A 242 -12.62 -6.08 0.63
C MET A 242 -11.39 -5.76 1.48
N ALA A 243 -11.40 -4.67 2.24
CA ALA A 243 -10.29 -4.30 3.10
C ALA A 243 -10.07 -5.33 4.22
N LEU A 244 -11.14 -5.83 4.84
CA LEU A 244 -11.07 -6.89 5.88
C LEU A 244 -10.68 -8.26 5.31
N GLY A 245 -10.74 -8.46 3.99
CA GLY A 245 -10.61 -9.78 3.36
C GLY A 245 -11.75 -10.72 3.76
N ALA A 246 -12.93 -10.16 4.08
CA ALA A 246 -14.09 -10.89 4.58
C ALA A 246 -14.95 -11.43 3.43
N TRP A 247 -15.39 -12.68 3.54
CA TRP A 247 -16.30 -13.33 2.59
C TRP A 247 -17.23 -14.34 3.30
N GLY A 248 -18.35 -14.66 2.67
CA GLY A 248 -19.35 -15.57 3.24
C GLY A 248 -19.85 -15.09 4.61
N LYS A 249 -19.83 -15.94 5.62
CA LYS A 249 -20.29 -15.60 6.97
C LYS A 249 -19.45 -14.52 7.68
N ALA A 250 -18.21 -14.31 7.26
CA ALA A 250 -17.35 -13.27 7.81
C ALA A 250 -17.79 -11.85 7.44
N THR A 251 -18.79 -11.68 6.55
CA THR A 251 -19.38 -10.38 6.21
C THR A 251 -20.51 -9.93 7.16
N GLU A 252 -20.86 -10.73 8.17
CA GLU A 252 -21.96 -10.46 9.11
C GLU A 252 -21.53 -9.62 10.34
N TRP A 253 -20.37 -8.96 10.27
CA TRP A 253 -19.87 -8.09 11.32
C TRP A 253 -20.77 -6.88 11.56
N GLN A 254 -20.66 -6.29 12.76
CA GLN A 254 -21.38 -5.11 13.20
C GLN A 254 -20.42 -4.01 13.67
N ILE A 255 -20.85 -2.74 13.55
CA ILE A 255 -20.16 -1.56 14.07
C ILE A 255 -21.13 -0.69 14.89
N ASP A 256 -20.60 0.27 15.63
CA ASP A 256 -21.41 1.36 16.12
C ASP A 256 -21.84 2.27 14.98
N ARG A 257 -23.14 2.59 14.92
CA ARG A 257 -23.74 3.33 13.80
C ARG A 257 -23.37 4.81 13.75
N ARG A 258 -22.87 5.36 14.86
CA ARG A 258 -22.54 6.78 14.96
C ARG A 258 -21.05 6.98 15.02
N LEU A 259 -20.58 7.99 14.28
CA LEU A 259 -19.20 8.44 14.36
C LEU A 259 -18.88 8.91 15.79
N PRO A 260 -17.68 8.64 16.29
CA PRO A 260 -17.26 9.18 17.58
C PRO A 260 -17.18 10.71 17.53
N ASP A 261 -17.42 11.36 18.66
CA ASP A 261 -17.23 12.80 18.79
C ASP A 261 -15.78 13.21 18.54
N VAL A 262 -15.60 14.50 18.22
CA VAL A 262 -14.26 15.09 18.05
C VAL A 262 -13.49 14.97 19.36
N PRO A 263 -12.31 14.33 19.37
CA PRO A 263 -11.53 14.12 20.60
C PRO A 263 -11.05 15.42 21.24
N VAL A 264 -11.05 15.45 22.57
CA VAL A 264 -10.44 16.50 23.38
C VAL A 264 -9.43 15.85 24.34
N PRO A 265 -8.16 16.27 24.38
CA PRO A 265 -7.55 17.38 23.63
C PRO A 265 -7.35 17.09 22.13
N PRO A 266 -7.19 18.14 21.30
CA PRO A 266 -6.88 17.99 19.90
C PRO A 266 -5.54 17.28 19.70
N MET A 267 -5.33 16.71 18.49
CA MET A 267 -4.07 16.07 18.13
C MET A 267 -2.95 17.11 18.06
N GLU A 268 -1.79 16.81 18.65
CA GLU A 268 -0.62 17.67 18.58
C GLU A 268 -0.12 17.81 17.14
N THR A 269 0.03 19.05 16.68
CA THR A 269 0.37 19.37 15.27
C THR A 269 1.68 20.12 15.14
N GLU A 270 2.25 20.61 16.26
CA GLU A 270 3.55 21.24 16.27
C GLU A 270 4.64 20.26 15.84
N ALA A 271 5.64 20.72 15.16
CA ALA A 271 6.73 19.89 14.62
C ALA A 271 6.32 18.80 13.60
N SER A 272 5.10 18.81 13.06
CA SER A 272 4.62 17.79 12.12
C SER A 272 5.51 17.60 10.90
N GLU A 273 6.09 18.68 10.35
CA GLU A 273 7.04 18.60 9.23
C GLU A 273 8.33 17.83 9.61
N LYS A 274 8.85 18.11 10.81
CA LYS A 274 10.06 17.45 11.30
C LYS A 274 9.82 15.96 11.50
N VAL A 275 8.73 15.61 12.19
CA VAL A 275 8.33 14.21 12.42
C VAL A 275 8.08 13.48 11.11
N ALA A 276 7.38 14.11 10.14
CA ALA A 276 7.11 13.52 8.84
C ALA A 276 8.39 13.21 8.05
N ILE A 277 9.41 14.07 8.11
CA ILE A 277 10.70 13.82 7.47
C ILE A 277 11.49 12.74 8.21
N GLU A 278 11.60 12.82 9.53
CA GLU A 278 12.41 11.89 10.34
C GLU A 278 11.89 10.46 10.31
N LYS A 279 10.56 10.29 10.26
CA LYS A 279 9.92 8.97 10.23
C LYS A 279 9.62 8.45 8.84
N SER A 280 9.93 9.20 7.78
CA SER A 280 9.53 8.84 6.41
C SER A 280 10.20 7.58 5.90
N LEU A 281 9.42 6.51 5.76
CA LEU A 281 9.83 5.27 5.09
C LEU A 281 10.12 5.49 3.60
N ASP A 282 9.39 6.42 2.97
CA ASP A 282 9.59 6.77 1.56
C ASP A 282 10.98 7.39 1.36
N LEU A 283 11.43 8.30 2.24
CA LEU A 283 12.78 8.87 2.18
C LEU A 283 13.86 7.85 2.52
N ASP A 284 13.63 6.99 3.51
CA ASP A 284 14.59 5.94 3.85
C ASP A 284 14.74 4.93 2.72
N GLY A 285 13.65 4.55 2.04
CA GLY A 285 13.70 3.72 0.84
C GLY A 285 14.48 4.41 -0.30
N MET A 286 14.27 5.71 -0.52
CA MET A 286 15.02 6.47 -1.51
C MET A 286 16.51 6.60 -1.16
N LYS A 287 16.89 6.68 0.14
CA LYS A 287 18.30 6.61 0.56
C LYS A 287 18.92 5.27 0.17
N GLN A 288 18.22 4.15 0.40
CA GLN A 288 18.71 2.84 -0.01
C GLN A 288 18.84 2.73 -1.53
N ARG A 289 17.93 3.34 -2.29
CA ARG A 289 18.03 3.43 -3.76
C ARG A 289 19.23 4.25 -4.21
N ILE A 290 19.57 5.36 -3.56
CA ILE A 290 20.79 6.14 -3.83
C ILE A 290 22.03 5.30 -3.54
N ILE A 291 22.06 4.57 -2.42
CA ILE A 291 23.17 3.67 -2.07
C ILE A 291 23.32 2.59 -3.14
N ALA A 292 22.23 1.91 -3.51
CA ALA A 292 22.23 0.88 -4.56
C ALA A 292 22.72 1.42 -5.91
N ALA A 293 22.30 2.64 -6.31
CA ALA A 293 22.75 3.28 -7.53
C ALA A 293 24.24 3.65 -7.48
N GLY A 294 24.75 4.07 -6.32
CA GLY A 294 26.18 4.33 -6.10
C GLY A 294 27.02 3.06 -6.20
N GLU A 295 26.58 1.98 -5.57
CA GLU A 295 27.24 0.66 -5.68
C GLU A 295 27.20 0.12 -7.13
N GLN A 296 26.06 0.33 -7.84
CA GLN A 296 25.93 -0.03 -9.25
C GLN A 296 26.90 0.75 -10.14
N LEU A 297 27.11 2.04 -9.88
CA LEU A 297 28.11 2.85 -10.57
C LEU A 297 29.54 2.34 -10.28
N GLY A 298 29.84 2.01 -9.03
CA GLY A 298 31.11 1.39 -8.64
C GLY A 298 31.34 0.06 -9.36
N PHE A 299 30.32 -0.80 -9.42
CA PHE A 299 30.36 -2.05 -10.15
C PHE A 299 30.58 -1.84 -11.66
N ALA A 300 29.81 -0.92 -12.30
CA ALA A 300 29.94 -0.61 -13.71
C ALA A 300 31.37 -0.10 -14.08
N LYS A 301 31.97 0.72 -13.20
CA LYS A 301 33.35 1.19 -13.37
C LYS A 301 34.38 0.06 -13.18
N ALA A 302 34.21 -0.78 -12.18
CA ALA A 302 35.11 -1.89 -11.91
C ALA A 302 35.12 -2.92 -13.04
N THR A 303 33.99 -3.15 -13.70
CA THR A 303 33.84 -4.10 -14.81
C THR A 303 34.05 -3.48 -16.19
N ALA A 304 34.37 -2.17 -16.27
CA ALA A 304 34.48 -1.44 -17.54
C ALA A 304 35.55 -1.99 -18.45
N LEU A 305 36.77 -2.22 -17.92
CA LEU A 305 37.93 -2.66 -18.68
C LEU A 305 38.11 -4.20 -18.66
N VAL A 306 37.54 -4.88 -17.69
CA VAL A 306 37.72 -6.33 -17.48
C VAL A 306 36.35 -6.96 -17.19
N PRO A 307 35.47 -7.06 -18.20
CA PRO A 307 34.09 -7.50 -17.97
C PRO A 307 33.96 -8.99 -17.64
N ASP A 308 34.69 -9.85 -18.37
CA ASP A 308 34.62 -11.30 -18.27
C ASP A 308 35.96 -11.94 -18.63
N TRP A 309 36.53 -12.73 -17.74
CA TRP A 309 37.69 -13.56 -18.00
C TRP A 309 37.35 -15.01 -17.68
N GLY A 310 37.44 -15.86 -18.70
CA GLY A 310 37.23 -17.30 -18.61
C GLY A 310 38.54 -18.04 -18.42
N ILE A 311 38.58 -18.94 -17.47
CA ILE A 311 39.65 -19.93 -17.34
C ILE A 311 39.01 -21.32 -17.42
N GLY A 312 39.69 -22.22 -18.16
CA GLY A 312 39.16 -23.55 -18.34
C GLY A 312 40.16 -24.54 -18.91
N THR A 313 39.62 -25.66 -19.35
CA THR A 313 40.38 -26.70 -20.03
C THR A 313 39.67 -27.08 -21.32
N ARG A 314 40.44 -27.35 -22.37
CA ARG A 314 39.98 -27.94 -23.61
C ARG A 314 40.64 -29.27 -23.83
N GLY A 315 39.83 -30.27 -24.12
CA GLY A 315 40.30 -31.58 -24.52
C GLY A 315 39.79 -31.90 -25.94
N GLU A 316 40.70 -32.31 -26.81
CA GLU A 316 40.34 -32.66 -28.17
C GLU A 316 40.95 -34.00 -28.61
N ARG A 317 40.26 -34.69 -29.50
CA ARG A 317 40.75 -35.87 -30.16
C ARG A 317 40.48 -35.75 -31.68
N GLN A 318 41.53 -35.54 -32.48
CA GLN A 318 41.53 -35.56 -33.92
C GLN A 318 42.38 -36.73 -34.35
N GLU A 319 41.82 -37.77 -34.93
CA GLU A 319 42.52 -38.97 -35.49
C GLU A 319 43.63 -39.63 -34.67
N GLY A 320 43.95 -39.11 -33.46
CA GLY A 320 45.07 -39.47 -32.59
C GLY A 320 44.71 -39.67 -31.11
N PRO A 321 45.72 -39.64 -30.21
CA PRO A 321 45.46 -39.66 -28.78
C PRO A 321 44.78 -38.37 -28.34
N PHE A 322 44.01 -38.50 -27.24
CA PHE A 322 43.30 -37.35 -26.64
C PHE A 322 44.31 -36.35 -26.06
N SER A 323 44.27 -35.10 -26.45
CA SER A 323 45.07 -33.99 -25.95
C SER A 323 44.26 -33.08 -25.03
N VAL A 324 44.86 -32.60 -23.93
CA VAL A 324 44.23 -31.68 -22.98
C VAL A 324 45.16 -30.49 -22.75
N GLY A 325 44.59 -29.27 -22.85
CA GLY A 325 45.29 -28.04 -22.57
C GLY A 325 44.48 -27.02 -21.82
N PRO A 326 45.13 -26.05 -21.14
CA PRO A 326 44.43 -24.94 -20.52
C PRO A 326 43.87 -23.99 -21.59
N ILE A 327 42.73 -23.35 -21.30
CA ILE A 327 42.15 -22.28 -22.11
C ILE A 327 41.98 -21.04 -21.25
N LEU A 328 42.34 -19.89 -21.78
CA LEU A 328 42.13 -18.58 -21.20
C LEU A 328 41.39 -17.71 -22.22
N GLU A 329 40.20 -17.26 -21.85
CA GLU A 329 39.35 -16.42 -22.70
C GLU A 329 39.28 -15.04 -22.08
N PHE A 330 39.58 -13.99 -22.82
CA PHE A 330 39.42 -12.62 -22.37
C PHE A 330 39.07 -11.71 -23.55
N PRO A 331 38.06 -10.83 -23.37
CA PRO A 331 37.75 -9.81 -24.37
C PRO A 331 38.80 -8.68 -24.32
N ILE A 332 39.17 -8.18 -25.47
CA ILE A 332 39.99 -6.97 -25.57
C ILE A 332 39.05 -5.78 -25.78
N PRO A 333 38.95 -4.84 -24.82
CA PRO A 333 37.96 -3.75 -24.87
C PRO A 333 38.45 -2.61 -25.81
N LEU A 334 38.47 -2.86 -27.11
CA LEU A 334 38.87 -1.85 -28.08
C LEU A 334 37.80 -0.78 -28.33
N PHE A 335 36.53 -1.19 -28.41
CA PHE A 335 35.40 -0.32 -28.75
C PHE A 335 34.48 -0.06 -27.55
N ASP A 336 34.08 -1.10 -26.82
CA ASP A 336 33.31 -1.00 -25.58
C ASP A 336 34.24 -1.04 -24.37
N GLN A 337 34.57 0.14 -23.84
CA GLN A 337 35.32 0.33 -22.60
C GLN A 337 34.38 0.58 -21.42
N GLY A 338 33.11 0.18 -21.49
CA GLY A 338 32.10 0.37 -20.45
C GLY A 338 31.58 1.80 -20.32
N GLN A 339 31.89 2.69 -21.29
CA GLN A 339 31.52 4.11 -21.25
C GLN A 339 30.01 4.29 -21.20
N GLY A 340 29.24 3.51 -21.96
CA GLY A 340 27.78 3.52 -21.95
C GLY A 340 27.19 3.01 -20.60
N ARG A 341 27.75 1.92 -20.08
CA ARG A 341 27.30 1.33 -18.78
C ARG A 341 27.59 2.26 -17.61
N SER A 342 28.78 2.84 -17.54
CA SER A 342 29.16 3.78 -16.48
C SER A 342 28.42 5.11 -16.61
N GLY A 343 28.21 5.62 -17.84
CA GLY A 343 27.39 6.80 -18.10
C GLY A 343 25.94 6.64 -17.66
N ARG A 344 25.30 5.49 -17.97
CA ARG A 344 23.96 5.14 -17.54
C ARG A 344 23.87 5.07 -16.00
N ALA A 345 24.78 4.36 -15.36
CA ALA A 345 24.77 4.22 -13.89
C ALA A 345 24.98 5.58 -13.19
N ALA A 346 25.82 6.47 -13.74
CA ALA A 346 26.00 7.83 -13.23
C ALA A 346 24.72 8.67 -13.37
N ALA A 347 24.01 8.55 -14.49
CA ALA A 347 22.74 9.22 -14.71
C ALA A 347 21.63 8.71 -13.76
N GLU A 348 21.57 7.40 -13.55
CA GLU A 348 20.63 6.76 -12.60
C GLU A 348 20.89 7.20 -11.16
N LEU A 349 22.14 7.29 -10.73
CA LEU A 349 22.49 7.84 -9.41
C LEU A 349 22.04 9.29 -9.27
N ARG A 350 22.31 10.14 -10.26
CA ARG A 350 21.88 11.54 -10.24
C ARG A 350 20.36 11.66 -10.22
N ARG A 351 19.64 10.82 -10.99
CA ARG A 351 18.18 10.76 -10.97
C ARG A 351 17.68 10.42 -9.58
N ALA A 352 18.19 9.38 -8.94
CA ALA A 352 17.79 8.97 -7.61
C ALA A 352 17.99 10.08 -6.56
N GLN A 353 19.11 10.84 -6.66
CA GLN A 353 19.36 12.00 -5.78
C GLN A 353 18.32 13.10 -5.98
N GLN A 354 17.97 13.45 -7.22
CA GLN A 354 16.98 14.49 -7.50
C GLN A 354 15.57 14.05 -7.05
N GLU A 355 15.20 12.78 -7.24
CA GLU A 355 13.95 12.21 -6.76
C GLU A 355 13.85 12.28 -5.24
N TYR A 356 14.94 12.03 -4.51
CA TYR A 356 14.99 12.18 -3.04
C TYR A 356 14.71 13.61 -2.59
N TYR A 357 15.37 14.61 -3.20
CA TYR A 357 15.11 16.01 -2.86
C TYR A 357 13.68 16.44 -3.20
N ALA A 358 13.17 16.04 -4.35
CA ALA A 358 11.78 16.30 -4.73
C ALA A 358 10.79 15.67 -3.74
N ALA A 359 11.04 14.44 -3.30
CA ALA A 359 10.22 13.76 -2.31
C ALA A 359 10.26 14.45 -0.94
N ALA A 360 11.43 14.91 -0.49
CA ALA A 360 11.56 15.66 0.77
C ALA A 360 10.74 16.95 0.75
N VAL A 361 10.78 17.71 -0.36
CA VAL A 361 9.94 18.91 -0.53
C VAL A 361 8.46 18.54 -0.50
N ARG A 362 8.07 17.48 -1.23
CA ARG A 362 6.68 17.00 -1.26
C ARG A 362 6.18 16.61 0.13
N ILE A 363 6.96 15.84 0.90
CA ILE A 363 6.57 15.41 2.25
C ILE A 363 6.34 16.63 3.17
N ARG A 364 7.22 17.64 3.14
CA ARG A 364 7.03 18.86 3.92
C ARG A 364 5.77 19.62 3.53
N SER A 365 5.53 19.79 2.23
CA SER A 365 4.33 20.45 1.73
C SER A 365 3.05 19.69 2.12
N THR A 366 3.08 18.35 1.97
CA THR A 366 1.95 17.49 2.35
C THR A 366 1.72 17.53 3.86
N ALA A 367 2.77 17.61 4.68
CA ALA A 367 2.63 17.71 6.14
C ALA A 367 1.89 18.99 6.55
N ARG A 368 2.24 20.13 5.96
CA ARG A 368 1.51 21.39 6.18
C ARG A 368 0.07 21.30 5.72
N SER A 369 -0.15 20.84 4.51
CA SER A 369 -1.50 20.73 3.93
C SER A 369 -2.42 19.81 4.74
N LEU A 370 -1.92 18.65 5.17
CA LEU A 370 -2.71 17.71 5.98
C LEU A 370 -2.97 18.23 7.39
N ARG A 371 -1.99 18.92 8.01
CA ARG A 371 -2.18 19.61 9.28
C ARG A 371 -3.31 20.63 9.16
N ASP A 372 -3.20 21.54 8.18
CA ASP A 372 -4.16 22.62 8.00
C ASP A 372 -5.56 22.07 7.67
N ARG A 373 -5.62 21.02 6.83
CA ARG A 373 -6.88 20.32 6.52
C ARG A 373 -7.49 19.66 7.75
N MET A 374 -6.69 19.01 8.58
CA MET A 374 -7.17 18.37 9.80
C MET A 374 -7.70 19.42 10.79
N GLN A 375 -6.99 20.52 11.00
CA GLN A 375 -7.44 21.61 11.86
C GLN A 375 -8.74 22.23 11.35
N ALA A 376 -8.81 22.59 10.08
CA ALA A 376 -10.03 23.14 9.47
C ALA A 376 -11.24 22.19 9.55
N ALA A 377 -11.02 20.89 9.37
CA ALA A 377 -12.08 19.89 9.50
C ALA A 377 -12.54 19.74 10.96
N GLN A 378 -11.61 19.79 11.91
CA GLN A 378 -11.91 19.78 13.34
C GLN A 378 -12.73 21.01 13.74
N ASP A 379 -12.26 22.20 13.39
CA ASP A 379 -12.93 23.47 13.72
C ASP A 379 -14.34 23.51 13.14
N ARG A 380 -14.52 23.05 11.90
CA ARG A 380 -15.82 22.95 11.25
C ARG A 380 -16.76 21.98 11.97
N ALA A 381 -16.31 20.82 12.37
CA ALA A 381 -17.14 19.85 13.10
C ALA A 381 -17.54 20.37 14.48
N LEU A 382 -16.61 21.03 15.20
CA LEU A 382 -16.89 21.66 16.49
C LEU A 382 -17.88 22.85 16.32
N TYR A 383 -17.74 23.67 15.29
CA TYR A 383 -18.63 24.77 15.01
C TYR A 383 -20.08 24.31 14.75
N TYR A 384 -20.24 23.21 13.99
CA TYR A 384 -21.56 22.61 13.80
C TYR A 384 -22.14 22.10 15.14
N ARG A 385 -21.35 21.37 15.91
CA ARG A 385 -21.80 20.77 17.18
C ARG A 385 -22.16 21.80 18.23
N ASP A 386 -21.28 22.81 18.42
CA ASP A 386 -21.34 23.70 19.60
C ASP A 386 -22.12 24.98 19.32
N ILE A 387 -22.31 25.38 18.04
CA ILE A 387 -22.93 26.64 17.65
C ILE A 387 -24.15 26.41 16.75
N LEU A 388 -23.97 25.79 15.56
CA LEU A 388 -25.04 25.78 14.57
C LEU A 388 -26.19 24.84 14.93
N LEU A 389 -25.92 23.64 15.45
CA LEU A 389 -26.98 22.71 15.86
C LEU A 389 -27.81 23.26 17.01
N PRO A 390 -27.25 23.80 18.12
CA PRO A 390 -28.04 24.44 19.17
C PRO A 390 -28.84 25.65 18.69
N LEU A 391 -28.26 26.48 17.80
CA LEU A 391 -28.96 27.62 17.22
C LEU A 391 -30.15 27.20 16.34
N GLN A 392 -29.98 26.17 15.52
CA GLN A 392 -31.09 25.63 14.69
C GLN A 392 -32.19 24.98 15.55
N GLU A 393 -31.80 24.35 16.66
CA GLU A 393 -32.78 23.84 17.64
C GLU A 393 -33.56 24.98 18.29
N GLN A 394 -32.90 26.06 18.69
CA GLN A 394 -33.55 27.24 19.21
C GLN A 394 -34.49 27.87 18.18
N ILE A 395 -34.06 28.07 16.93
CA ILE A 395 -34.89 28.61 15.84
C ILE A 395 -36.13 27.73 15.64
N MET A 396 -35.95 26.41 15.63
CA MET A 396 -37.04 25.46 15.44
C MET A 396 -38.07 25.58 16.59
N ASN A 397 -37.60 25.67 17.84
CA ASN A 397 -38.46 25.78 19.03
C ASN A 397 -39.23 27.11 19.03
N GLU A 398 -38.57 28.24 18.76
CA GLU A 398 -39.23 29.57 18.69
C GLU A 398 -40.24 29.61 17.50
N THR A 399 -39.86 29.08 16.34
CA THR A 399 -40.78 28.99 15.18
C THR A 399 -42.01 28.14 15.54
N GLN A 400 -41.88 27.06 16.25
CA GLN A 400 -42.99 26.24 16.71
C GLN A 400 -43.88 27.00 17.69
N LEU A 401 -43.34 27.81 18.59
CA LEU A 401 -44.14 28.66 19.52
C LEU A 401 -44.92 29.73 18.77
N HIS A 402 -44.31 30.43 17.82
CA HIS A 402 -44.97 31.42 16.99
C HIS A 402 -46.06 30.82 16.11
N TYR A 403 -45.85 29.60 15.57
CA TYR A 403 -46.87 28.85 14.85
C TYR A 403 -48.07 28.50 15.73
N ASN A 404 -47.81 28.00 16.92
CA ASN A 404 -48.87 27.66 17.89
C ASN A 404 -49.66 28.89 18.33
N ALA A 405 -49.02 30.05 18.41
CA ALA A 405 -49.64 31.35 18.66
C ALA A 405 -50.36 31.97 17.45
N MET A 406 -50.40 31.25 16.29
CA MET A 406 -51.01 31.73 15.02
C MET A 406 -50.36 33.02 14.47
N GLN A 407 -49.12 33.32 14.84
CA GLN A 407 -48.36 34.50 14.39
C GLN A 407 -47.68 34.27 13.05
N ILE A 408 -47.38 33.03 12.70
CA ILE A 408 -46.76 32.63 11.44
C ILE A 408 -47.52 31.47 10.81
N GLY A 409 -47.37 31.31 9.50
CA GLY A 409 -47.95 30.20 8.75
C GLY A 409 -47.17 28.92 8.83
N VAL A 410 -47.80 27.82 8.45
CA VAL A 410 -47.17 26.46 8.43
C VAL A 410 -45.95 26.44 7.51
N VAL A 411 -45.88 27.26 6.46
CA VAL A 411 -44.78 27.31 5.52
C VAL A 411 -43.46 27.72 6.21
N GLU A 412 -43.52 28.68 7.12
CA GLU A 412 -42.35 29.13 7.89
C GLU A 412 -41.86 28.04 8.83
N LEU A 413 -42.75 27.32 9.49
CA LEU A 413 -42.41 26.18 10.33
C LEU A 413 -41.71 25.06 9.52
N LEU A 414 -42.20 24.78 8.32
CA LEU A 414 -41.62 23.74 7.45
C LEU A 414 -40.23 24.15 6.95
N ARG A 415 -40.02 25.44 6.64
CA ARG A 415 -38.68 25.98 6.27
C ARG A 415 -37.67 25.87 7.42
N ALA A 416 -38.09 26.22 8.64
CA ALA A 416 -37.21 26.06 9.80
C ALA A 416 -36.81 24.59 10.00
N LYS A 417 -37.74 23.65 9.79
CA LYS A 417 -37.46 22.21 9.85
C LYS A 417 -36.50 21.75 8.75
N GLU A 418 -36.66 22.22 7.53
CA GLU A 418 -35.76 21.94 6.41
C GLU A 418 -34.34 22.39 6.73
N GLN A 419 -34.18 23.62 7.22
CA GLN A 419 -32.86 24.16 7.58
C GLN A 419 -32.20 23.39 8.74
N GLN A 420 -32.98 22.97 9.73
CA GLN A 420 -32.49 22.09 10.80
C GLN A 420 -31.96 20.76 10.26
N ILE A 421 -32.68 20.14 9.32
CA ILE A 421 -32.27 18.89 8.67
C ILE A 421 -30.98 19.07 7.88
N GLU A 422 -30.89 20.13 7.05
CA GLU A 422 -29.68 20.43 6.26
C GLU A 422 -28.45 20.62 7.18
N THR A 423 -28.62 21.33 8.29
CA THR A 423 -27.56 21.53 9.28
C THR A 423 -27.12 20.20 9.92
N ALA A 424 -28.06 19.32 10.24
CA ALA A 424 -27.74 18.00 10.77
C ALA A 424 -26.98 17.12 9.77
N VAL A 425 -27.36 17.16 8.48
CA VAL A 425 -26.65 16.47 7.39
C VAL A 425 -25.22 17.01 7.27
N ALA A 426 -25.06 18.34 7.22
CA ALA A 426 -23.77 18.99 7.11
C ALA A 426 -22.84 18.68 8.31
N TYR A 427 -23.42 18.52 9.51
CA TYR A 427 -22.65 18.08 10.70
C TYR A 427 -22.10 16.66 10.55
N VAL A 428 -22.90 15.70 10.10
CA VAL A 428 -22.46 14.32 9.88
C VAL A 428 -21.33 14.29 8.84
N GLU A 429 -21.45 15.08 7.77
CA GLU A 429 -20.39 15.21 6.74
C GLU A 429 -19.12 15.83 7.31
N ALA A 430 -19.26 16.92 8.09
CA ALA A 430 -18.11 17.57 8.73
C ALA A 430 -17.39 16.62 9.72
N LEU A 431 -18.13 15.84 10.48
CA LEU A 431 -17.60 14.84 11.41
C LEU A 431 -16.86 13.71 10.67
N ARG A 432 -17.43 13.21 9.57
CA ARG A 432 -16.76 12.26 8.67
C ARG A 432 -15.44 12.83 8.15
N ASP A 433 -15.47 14.04 7.62
CA ASP A 433 -14.30 14.71 7.03
C ASP A 433 -13.19 14.92 8.07
N HIS A 434 -13.56 15.21 9.33
CA HIS A 434 -12.60 15.27 10.45
C HIS A 434 -11.90 13.93 10.65
N TRP A 435 -12.64 12.81 10.73
CA TRP A 435 -12.04 11.50 10.96
C TRP A 435 -11.17 11.03 9.79
N LEU A 436 -11.54 11.37 8.56
CA LEU A 436 -10.73 11.09 7.39
C LEU A 436 -9.43 11.92 7.38
N ALA A 437 -9.53 13.23 7.63
CA ALA A 437 -8.36 14.10 7.69
C ALA A 437 -7.40 13.71 8.83
N ARG A 438 -7.94 13.33 9.99
CA ARG A 438 -7.17 12.81 11.13
C ARG A 438 -6.45 11.50 10.78
N THR A 439 -7.11 10.62 10.04
CA THR A 439 -6.52 9.34 9.58
C THR A 439 -5.35 9.60 8.62
N ASP A 440 -5.52 10.49 7.65
CA ASP A 440 -4.48 10.84 6.69
C ASP A 440 -3.26 11.50 7.38
N PHE A 441 -3.52 12.40 8.33
CA PHE A 441 -2.46 13.05 9.09
C PHE A 441 -1.72 12.05 10.00
N ALA A 442 -2.43 11.16 10.67
CA ALA A 442 -1.82 10.10 11.48
C ALA A 442 -0.97 9.14 10.64
N LEU A 443 -1.42 8.79 9.42
CA LEU A 443 -0.65 7.97 8.50
C LEU A 443 0.67 8.65 8.09
N LEU A 444 0.63 9.95 7.79
CA LEU A 444 1.83 10.72 7.49
C LEU A 444 2.82 10.70 8.66
N LEU A 445 2.35 10.93 9.90
CA LEU A 445 3.19 10.92 11.09
C LEU A 445 3.73 9.53 11.44
N SER A 446 3.10 8.46 10.94
CA SER A 446 3.63 7.09 11.04
C SER A 446 4.73 6.80 10.00
N GLY A 447 4.98 7.74 9.09
CA GLY A 447 6.06 7.70 8.09
C GLY A 447 5.64 7.30 6.69
N ARG A 448 4.34 7.30 6.37
CA ARG A 448 3.84 6.98 5.03
C ARG A 448 2.98 8.10 4.46
N LEU A 449 3.25 8.51 3.22
CA LEU A 449 2.40 9.46 2.49
C LEU A 449 1.04 8.82 2.19
N PRO A 450 -0.10 9.51 2.49
CA PRO A 450 -1.41 9.07 2.06
C PRO A 450 -1.53 9.08 0.53
N GLU A 451 -2.27 8.11 -0.02
CA GLU A 451 -2.56 8.08 -1.46
C GLU A 451 -3.38 9.31 -1.90
N GLY A 452 -3.06 9.84 -3.07
CA GLY A 452 -3.72 11.04 -3.61
C GLY A 452 -3.19 12.37 -3.06
N SER A 453 -2.18 12.39 -2.19
CA SER A 453 -1.58 13.62 -1.62
C SER A 453 -0.53 14.28 -2.52
N GLY A 454 -0.34 13.83 -3.77
CA GLY A 454 0.67 14.37 -4.68
C GLY A 454 0.17 14.53 -6.11
N VAL A 455 0.64 15.56 -6.78
CA VAL A 455 0.57 15.68 -8.25
C VAL A 455 1.20 14.41 -8.83
N GLN A 456 0.44 13.62 -9.56
CA GLN A 456 0.96 12.50 -10.34
C GLN A 456 1.92 13.08 -11.39
N VAL A 457 3.20 13.13 -11.06
CA VAL A 457 4.26 13.29 -12.07
C VAL A 457 4.32 11.94 -12.79
N GLY A 458 3.90 11.93 -14.04
CA GLY A 458 3.71 10.83 -14.95
C GLY A 458 4.48 9.55 -14.61
N GLN A 459 3.73 8.52 -14.23
CA GLN A 459 4.18 7.14 -14.45
C GLN A 459 4.18 6.92 -15.95
N THR A 460 5.32 7.17 -16.59
CA THR A 460 5.59 6.57 -17.89
C THR A 460 5.79 5.08 -17.65
N GLU A 461 4.72 4.32 -17.86
CA GLU A 461 4.81 2.88 -18.13
C GLU A 461 5.83 2.65 -19.25
N LYS A 462 6.84 1.86 -18.98
CA LYS A 462 7.55 1.03 -19.97
C LYS A 462 7.94 -0.30 -19.34
#